data_42c166628fb6995e1c61a3e68b34506f
#
_entry.id   42c166628fb6995e1c61a3e68b34506f
#
_cell.length_a   1.000
_cell.length_b   1.000
_cell.length_c   1.000
_cell.angle_alpha   90.00
_cell.angle_beta   90.00
_cell.angle_gamma   90.00
#
_symmetry.space_group_name_H-M   'P 1'
#
loop_
_entity.id
_entity.type
_entity.pdbx_description
1 polymer ?
#
loop_
_entity_poly.entity_id
_entity_poly.type
_entity_poly.pdbx_seq_one_letter_code
_entity_poly.pdbx_strand_id
1 'polypeptide(L)'
;MVGVFNLELARLYAYRFQQTQVQYGIVHALDGYDEVSLTGKAKLITPQGERLLDAGHFGFEQLHPDTIKGGSDVSASAEIFMKVLEGKGTDEQHQVVLANAALAIAVAQSSTIELALEKAKDSLFNQKGLQALNTLKTVSAS
;
A
#
# COMPACT_ATOMS: atom_id res chain seq x y z
N MET A 1 -8.52 -3.47 -3.06
CA MET A 1 -8.07 -3.19 -1.67
C MET A 1 -8.66 -1.85 -1.24
N VAL A 2 -9.03 -1.70 0.03
CA VAL A 2 -9.53 -0.45 0.60
C VAL A 2 -8.88 -0.22 1.97
N GLY A 3 -8.40 1.00 2.21
CA GLY A 3 -7.92 1.45 3.50
C GLY A 3 -9.02 2.12 4.29
N VAL A 4 -9.01 1.97 5.60
CA VAL A 4 -10.00 2.54 6.50
C VAL A 4 -9.34 3.10 7.77
N PHE A 5 -9.87 4.20 8.26
CA PHE A 5 -9.27 4.93 9.39
C PHE A 5 -9.64 4.35 10.78
N ASN A 6 -10.57 3.39 10.88
CA ASN A 6 -10.89 2.70 12.12
C ASN A 6 -11.47 1.29 11.90
N LEU A 7 -11.49 0.50 12.97
CA LEU A 7 -11.96 -0.89 12.94
C LEU A 7 -13.48 -1.03 12.78
N GLU A 8 -14.25 -0.03 13.18
CA GLU A 8 -15.71 -0.04 13.01
C GLU A 8 -16.03 0.04 11.50
N LEU A 9 -15.41 0.98 10.81
CA LEU A 9 -15.55 1.11 9.36
C LEU A 9 -15.04 -0.14 8.63
N ALA A 10 -13.94 -0.75 9.11
CA ALA A 10 -13.45 -2.00 8.55
C ALA A 10 -14.51 -3.12 8.60
N ARG A 11 -15.25 -3.23 9.71
CA ARG A 11 -16.34 -4.22 9.86
C ARG A 11 -17.50 -3.93 8.91
N LEU A 12 -17.89 -2.66 8.76
CA LEU A 12 -18.98 -2.28 7.84
C LEU A 12 -18.64 -2.65 6.39
N TYR A 13 -17.41 -2.36 5.95
CA TYR A 13 -16.93 -2.78 4.63
C TYR A 13 -16.90 -4.32 4.50
N ALA A 14 -16.41 -5.03 5.52
CA ALA A 14 -16.38 -6.49 5.51
C ALA A 14 -17.78 -7.08 5.35
N TYR A 15 -18.78 -6.62 6.12
CA TYR A 15 -20.16 -7.04 5.98
C TYR A 15 -20.70 -6.80 4.57
N ARG A 16 -20.38 -5.65 3.99
CA ARG A 16 -20.84 -5.33 2.64
C ARG A 16 -20.20 -6.23 1.59
N PHE A 17 -18.88 -6.42 1.66
CA PHE A 17 -18.15 -7.23 0.69
C PHE A 17 -18.44 -8.73 0.81
N GLN A 18 -18.71 -9.25 2.01
CA GLN A 18 -19.13 -10.65 2.22
C GLN A 18 -20.40 -11.03 1.44
N GLN A 19 -21.25 -10.04 1.12
CA GLN A 19 -22.46 -10.24 0.29
C GLN A 19 -22.16 -10.24 -1.22
N THR A 20 -20.91 -10.10 -1.60
CA THR A 20 -20.46 -10.08 -3.00
C THR A 20 -19.50 -11.23 -3.27
N GLN A 21 -19.26 -11.53 -4.53
CA GLN A 21 -18.26 -12.52 -4.94
C GLN A 21 -16.90 -11.87 -5.28
N VAL A 22 -16.70 -10.61 -4.90
CA VAL A 22 -15.49 -9.85 -5.21
C VAL A 22 -14.38 -10.23 -4.24
N GLN A 23 -13.18 -10.43 -4.76
CA GLN A 23 -11.98 -10.50 -3.92
C GLN A 23 -11.70 -9.13 -3.31
N TYR A 24 -11.51 -9.09 -2.00
CA TYR A 24 -11.26 -7.84 -1.29
C TYR A 24 -10.17 -7.97 -0.23
N GLY A 25 -9.52 -6.87 0.07
CA GLY A 25 -8.68 -6.68 1.24
C GLY A 25 -9.01 -5.33 1.87
N ILE A 26 -9.34 -5.34 3.16
CA ILE A 26 -9.59 -4.14 3.95
C ILE A 26 -8.43 -4.02 4.92
N VAL A 27 -7.74 -2.88 4.90
CA VAL A 27 -6.56 -2.63 5.74
C VAL A 27 -6.80 -1.47 6.68
N HIS A 28 -6.33 -1.63 7.92
CA HIS A 28 -6.28 -0.58 8.94
C HIS A 28 -5.04 -0.78 9.80
N ALA A 29 -4.13 0.19 9.81
CA ALA A 29 -2.99 0.18 10.71
C ALA A 29 -3.42 0.59 12.13
N LEU A 30 -2.96 -0.15 13.14
CA LEU A 30 -3.35 0.08 14.54
C LEU A 30 -2.75 1.38 15.12
N ASP A 31 -1.80 1.98 14.42
CA ASP A 31 -1.21 3.29 14.71
C ASP A 31 -1.92 4.45 13.96
N GLY A 32 -3.07 4.17 13.32
CA GLY A 32 -4.01 5.19 12.83
C GLY A 32 -3.99 5.45 11.32
N TYR A 33 -3.11 4.78 10.57
CA TYR A 33 -3.11 4.91 9.11
C TYR A 33 -4.17 4.00 8.46
N ASP A 34 -4.64 4.39 7.30
CA ASP A 34 -5.56 3.62 6.44
C ASP A 34 -4.82 2.74 5.42
N GLU A 35 -3.54 2.44 5.69
CA GLU A 35 -2.64 1.63 4.87
C GLU A 35 -1.63 0.88 5.75
N VAL A 36 -0.76 0.05 5.17
CA VAL A 36 0.36 -0.57 5.89
C VAL A 36 1.45 0.47 6.08
N SER A 37 1.62 0.95 7.31
CA SER A 37 2.59 1.99 7.66
C SER A 37 4.02 1.48 7.81
N LEU A 38 4.19 0.19 8.13
CA LEU A 38 5.42 -0.44 8.61
C LEU A 38 5.96 0.13 9.95
N THR A 39 5.28 1.13 10.53
CA THR A 39 5.61 1.71 11.86
C THR A 39 4.92 0.96 12.98
N GLY A 40 3.89 0.20 12.67
CA GLY A 40 3.11 -0.61 13.60
C GLY A 40 2.50 -1.83 12.91
N LYS A 41 1.57 -2.49 13.60
CA LYS A 41 0.81 -3.60 13.03
C LYS A 41 -0.40 -3.07 12.27
N ALA A 42 -0.71 -3.70 11.15
CA ALA A 42 -1.91 -3.44 10.37
C ALA A 42 -2.86 -4.65 10.42
N LYS A 43 -4.15 -4.41 10.58
CA LYS A 43 -5.18 -5.43 10.45
C LYS A 43 -5.60 -5.54 8.99
N LEU A 44 -5.55 -6.76 8.47
CA LEU A 44 -6.06 -7.11 7.15
C LEU A 44 -7.27 -8.01 7.28
N ILE A 45 -8.37 -7.66 6.61
CA ILE A 45 -9.60 -8.46 6.51
C ILE A 45 -9.79 -8.85 5.04
N THR A 46 -9.96 -10.14 4.79
CA THR A 46 -10.17 -10.73 3.45
C THR A 46 -11.33 -11.73 3.49
N PRO A 47 -11.78 -12.28 2.36
CA PRO A 47 -12.74 -13.38 2.35
C PRO A 47 -12.28 -14.63 3.15
N GLN A 48 -10.97 -14.81 3.32
CA GLN A 48 -10.37 -15.94 4.04
C GLN A 48 -10.28 -15.71 5.55
N GLY A 49 -10.58 -14.51 6.02
CA GLY A 49 -10.55 -14.15 7.45
C GLY A 49 -9.72 -12.91 7.76
N GLU A 50 -9.44 -12.73 9.05
CA GLU A 50 -8.70 -11.59 9.57
C GLU A 50 -7.30 -12.01 10.03
N ARG A 51 -6.32 -11.15 9.82
CA ARG A 51 -4.95 -11.33 10.33
C ARG A 51 -4.29 -10.01 10.65
N LEU A 52 -3.30 -10.04 11.52
CA LEU A 52 -2.40 -8.92 11.77
C LEU A 52 -1.14 -9.09 10.94
N LEU A 53 -0.74 -8.02 10.28
CA LEU A 53 0.50 -7.92 9.53
C LEU A 53 1.43 -6.94 10.25
N ASP A 54 2.72 -7.20 10.20
CA ASP A 54 3.79 -6.30 10.59
C ASP A 54 4.86 -6.24 9.50
N ALA A 55 5.91 -5.45 9.70
CA ALA A 55 6.97 -5.27 8.71
C ALA A 55 7.64 -6.60 8.31
N GLY A 56 7.79 -7.53 9.25
CA GLY A 56 8.39 -8.86 9.01
C GLY A 56 7.64 -9.70 7.96
N HIS A 57 6.33 -9.52 7.82
CA HIS A 57 5.54 -10.20 6.79
C HIS A 57 5.92 -9.77 5.35
N PHE A 58 6.58 -8.63 5.21
CA PHE A 58 7.10 -8.12 3.93
C PHE A 58 8.62 -8.28 3.82
N GLY A 59 9.27 -8.91 4.81
CA GLY A 59 10.72 -9.03 4.87
C GLY A 59 11.44 -7.73 5.20
N PHE A 60 10.76 -6.78 5.85
CA PHE A 60 11.28 -5.49 6.27
C PHE A 60 11.41 -5.41 7.79
N GLU A 61 12.19 -4.46 8.27
CA GLU A 61 12.22 -4.07 9.68
C GLU A 61 11.14 -3.01 9.97
N GLN A 62 10.75 -2.90 11.24
CA GLN A 62 9.81 -1.86 11.66
C GLN A 62 10.44 -0.49 11.50
N LEU A 63 9.73 0.43 10.86
CA LEU A 63 10.19 1.79 10.61
C LEU A 63 9.88 2.74 11.77
N HIS A 64 10.68 3.79 11.90
CA HIS A 64 10.35 4.91 12.76
C HIS A 64 9.40 5.88 12.03
N PRO A 65 8.31 6.40 12.66
CA PRO A 65 7.33 7.27 11.99
C PRO A 65 7.93 8.50 11.31
N ASP A 66 9.04 9.02 11.85
CA ASP A 66 9.70 10.20 11.28
C ASP A 66 10.32 9.95 9.89
N THR A 67 10.64 8.70 9.56
CA THR A 67 11.28 8.35 8.28
C THR A 67 10.32 8.33 7.10
N ILE A 68 9.02 8.30 7.37
CA ILE A 68 7.95 8.25 6.36
C ILE A 68 7.05 9.49 6.35
N LYS A 69 7.49 10.57 7.02
CA LYS A 69 6.74 11.84 7.00
C LYS A 69 6.57 12.36 5.58
N GLY A 70 5.37 12.86 5.30
CA GLY A 70 5.07 13.60 4.08
C GLY A 70 5.79 14.96 4.01
N GLY A 71 5.67 15.63 2.90
CA GLY A 71 6.19 17.00 2.73
C GLY A 71 5.45 18.02 3.59
N SER A 72 6.10 19.16 3.84
CA SER A 72 5.52 20.28 4.60
C SER A 72 4.33 20.96 3.92
N ASP A 73 4.21 20.75 2.63
CA ASP A 73 3.16 21.30 1.77
C ASP A 73 2.91 20.38 0.56
N VAL A 74 1.95 20.74 -0.28
CA VAL A 74 1.56 19.98 -1.46
C VAL A 74 2.73 19.81 -2.44
N SER A 75 3.55 20.86 -2.64
CA SER A 75 4.69 20.80 -3.56
C SER A 75 5.76 19.84 -3.07
N ALA A 76 6.14 19.93 -1.80
CA ALA A 76 7.10 19.03 -1.17
C ALA A 76 6.60 17.57 -1.17
N SER A 77 5.31 17.36 -0.94
CA SER A 77 4.70 16.01 -1.01
C SER A 77 4.72 15.46 -2.44
N ALA A 78 4.44 16.30 -3.45
CA ALA A 78 4.52 15.92 -4.85
C ALA A 78 5.97 15.58 -5.27
N GLU A 79 6.97 16.29 -4.74
CA GLU A 79 8.37 15.95 -4.95
C GLU A 79 8.73 14.57 -4.41
N ILE A 80 8.31 14.27 -3.16
CA ILE A 80 8.53 12.95 -2.55
C ILE A 80 7.89 11.87 -3.42
N PHE A 81 6.62 12.05 -3.79
CA PHE A 81 5.89 11.12 -4.66
C PHE A 81 6.63 10.85 -5.98
N MET A 82 7.10 11.90 -6.66
CA MET A 82 7.84 11.75 -7.91
C MET A 82 9.18 11.04 -7.70
N LYS A 83 9.93 11.41 -6.65
CA LYS A 83 11.21 10.73 -6.32
C LYS A 83 11.01 9.24 -6.08
N VAL A 84 9.96 8.85 -5.36
CA VAL A 84 9.65 7.44 -5.14
C VAL A 84 9.35 6.72 -6.45
N LEU A 85 8.49 7.29 -7.31
CA LEU A 85 8.18 6.70 -8.62
C LEU A 85 9.37 6.61 -9.57
N GLU A 86 10.34 7.52 -9.43
CA GLU A 86 11.60 7.50 -10.18
C GLU A 86 12.64 6.52 -9.60
N GLY A 87 12.33 5.83 -8.49
CA GLY A 87 13.27 4.97 -7.78
C GLY A 87 14.35 5.73 -7.02
N LYS A 88 14.13 7.01 -6.71
CA LYS A 88 15.07 7.93 -6.03
C LYS A 88 14.59 8.30 -4.61
N GLY A 89 13.54 7.69 -4.10
CA GLY A 89 13.09 7.86 -2.73
C GLY A 89 14.07 7.28 -1.72
N THR A 90 13.82 7.48 -0.42
CA THR A 90 14.58 6.78 0.61
C THR A 90 14.19 5.30 0.66
N ASP A 91 15.02 4.48 1.29
CA ASP A 91 14.72 3.05 1.44
C ASP A 91 13.40 2.83 2.19
N GLU A 92 13.14 3.63 3.22
CA GLU A 92 11.90 3.55 4.01
C GLU A 92 10.66 3.92 3.17
N GLN A 93 10.77 4.97 2.36
CA GLN A 93 9.70 5.36 1.45
C GLN A 93 9.41 4.27 0.41
N HIS A 94 10.45 3.65 -0.13
CA HIS A 94 10.30 2.51 -1.03
C HIS A 94 9.64 1.33 -0.32
N GLN A 95 10.07 0.98 0.90
CA GLN A 95 9.52 -0.15 1.67
C GLN A 95 8.02 0.00 1.93
N VAL A 96 7.55 1.19 2.35
CA VAL A 96 6.12 1.43 2.58
C VAL A 96 5.31 1.29 1.29
N VAL A 97 5.78 1.88 0.19
CA VAL A 97 5.10 1.77 -1.12
C VAL A 97 5.08 0.32 -1.61
N LEU A 98 6.20 -0.40 -1.46
CA LEU A 98 6.31 -1.80 -1.85
C LEU A 98 5.39 -2.71 -1.02
N ALA A 99 5.29 -2.49 0.30
CA ALA A 99 4.40 -3.27 1.17
C ALA A 99 2.94 -3.11 0.76
N ASN A 100 2.48 -1.88 0.54
CA ASN A 100 1.10 -1.60 0.12
C ASN A 100 0.81 -2.11 -1.30
N ALA A 101 1.72 -1.92 -2.24
CA ALA A 101 1.59 -2.45 -3.59
C ALA A 101 1.57 -3.99 -3.59
N ALA A 102 2.45 -4.64 -2.83
CA ALA A 102 2.48 -6.09 -2.70
C ALA A 102 1.16 -6.62 -2.11
N LEU A 103 0.63 -5.97 -1.06
CA LEU A 103 -0.63 -6.37 -0.47
C LEU A 103 -1.79 -6.25 -1.48
N ALA A 104 -1.84 -5.15 -2.24
CA ALA A 104 -2.85 -4.96 -3.28
C ALA A 104 -2.76 -6.02 -4.38
N ILE A 105 -1.55 -6.33 -4.84
CA ILE A 105 -1.30 -7.37 -5.86
C ILE A 105 -1.68 -8.75 -5.32
N ALA A 106 -1.27 -9.08 -4.08
CA ALA A 106 -1.59 -10.35 -3.44
C ALA A 106 -3.10 -10.58 -3.34
N VAL A 107 -3.86 -9.57 -2.91
CA VAL A 107 -5.33 -9.63 -2.85
C VAL A 107 -5.94 -9.77 -4.24
N ALA A 108 -5.50 -8.97 -5.22
CA ALA A 108 -6.06 -8.97 -6.56
C ALA A 108 -5.79 -10.27 -7.34
N GLN A 109 -4.65 -10.90 -7.11
CA GLN A 109 -4.20 -12.09 -7.84
C GLN A 109 -4.30 -13.38 -7.03
N SER A 110 -4.80 -13.32 -5.79
CA SER A 110 -4.82 -14.46 -4.85
C SER A 110 -3.45 -15.13 -4.73
N SER A 111 -2.39 -14.33 -4.66
CA SER A 111 -1.00 -14.79 -4.58
C SER A 111 -0.42 -14.57 -3.17
N THR A 112 0.78 -15.10 -2.92
CA THR A 112 1.49 -14.84 -1.66
C THR A 112 2.07 -13.42 -1.65
N ILE A 113 2.36 -12.91 -0.44
CA ILE A 113 2.97 -11.56 -0.28
C ILE A 113 4.37 -11.54 -0.91
N GLU A 114 5.13 -12.62 -0.80
CA GLU A 114 6.49 -12.72 -1.36
C GLU A 114 6.49 -12.57 -2.89
N LEU A 115 5.62 -13.33 -3.59
CA LEU A 115 5.49 -13.23 -5.04
C LEU A 115 4.97 -11.86 -5.49
N ALA A 116 4.04 -11.30 -4.72
CA ALA A 116 3.50 -9.97 -4.98
C ALA A 116 4.55 -8.88 -4.76
N LEU A 117 5.41 -9.04 -3.75
CA LEU A 117 6.50 -8.10 -3.45
C LEU A 117 7.52 -8.04 -4.60
N GLU A 118 7.88 -9.18 -5.18
CA GLU A 118 8.78 -9.20 -6.34
C GLU A 118 8.17 -8.47 -7.55
N LYS A 119 6.86 -8.62 -7.78
CA LYS A 119 6.15 -7.84 -8.82
C LYS A 119 6.11 -6.35 -8.51
N ALA A 120 5.92 -5.98 -7.24
CA ALA A 120 5.93 -4.59 -6.82
C ALA A 120 7.31 -3.95 -7.01
N LYS A 121 8.39 -4.67 -6.64
CA LYS A 121 9.78 -4.25 -6.88
C LYS A 121 10.06 -4.06 -8.37
N ASP A 122 9.69 -5.04 -9.20
CA ASP A 122 9.85 -4.95 -10.65
C ASP A 122 9.09 -3.73 -11.22
N SER A 123 7.89 -3.46 -10.73
CA SER A 123 7.11 -2.29 -11.16
C SER A 123 7.75 -0.97 -10.76
N LEU A 124 8.25 -0.86 -9.53
CA LEU A 124 8.84 0.37 -9.01
C LEU A 124 10.19 0.64 -9.68
N PHE A 125 11.13 -0.30 -9.61
CA PHE A 125 12.50 -0.07 -10.05
C PHE A 125 12.68 -0.09 -11.58
N ASN A 126 11.77 -0.71 -12.32
CA ASN A 126 11.69 -0.58 -13.78
C ASN A 126 10.73 0.53 -14.23
N GLN A 127 10.34 1.44 -13.31
CA GLN A 127 9.58 2.66 -13.59
C GLN A 127 8.20 2.41 -14.27
N LYS A 128 7.61 1.23 -14.13
CA LYS A 128 6.30 0.92 -14.72
C LYS A 128 5.19 1.77 -14.11
N GLY A 129 5.27 2.06 -12.80
CA GLY A 129 4.37 2.98 -12.12
C GLY A 129 4.48 4.41 -12.66
N LEU A 130 5.70 4.90 -12.93
CA LEU A 130 5.93 6.19 -13.55
C LEU A 130 5.35 6.26 -14.96
N GLN A 131 5.52 5.20 -15.76
CA GLN A 131 4.94 5.11 -17.10
C GLN A 131 3.41 5.17 -17.05
N ALA A 132 2.78 4.45 -16.09
CA ALA A 132 1.33 4.48 -15.90
C ALA A 132 0.83 5.90 -15.53
N LEU A 133 1.54 6.61 -14.65
CA LEU A 133 1.23 8.01 -14.31
C LEU A 133 1.33 8.93 -15.54
N ASN A 134 2.37 8.79 -16.34
CA ASN A 134 2.55 9.60 -17.55
C ASN A 134 1.44 9.34 -18.57
N THR A 135 1.04 8.08 -18.74
CA THR A 135 -0.10 7.72 -19.58
C THR A 135 -1.40 8.36 -19.06
N LEU A 136 -1.65 8.29 -17.76
CA LEU A 136 -2.82 8.92 -17.13
C LEU A 136 -2.84 10.43 -17.38
N LYS A 137 -1.71 11.12 -17.19
CA LYS A 137 -1.61 12.55 -17.45
C LYS A 137 -1.93 12.90 -18.90
N THR A 138 -1.46 12.12 -19.86
CA THR A 138 -1.72 12.33 -21.28
C THR A 138 -3.20 12.19 -21.62
N VAL A 139 -3.83 11.12 -21.11
CA VAL A 139 -5.27 10.85 -21.34
C VAL A 139 -6.16 11.89 -20.65
N SER A 140 -5.77 12.39 -19.48
CA SER A 140 -6.55 13.40 -18.74
C SER A 140 -6.43 14.82 -19.30
N ALA A 141 -5.45 15.06 -20.17
CA ALA A 141 -5.23 16.39 -20.82
C ALA A 141 -5.89 16.49 -22.20
N SER A 142 -6.47 15.40 -22.68
CA SER A 142 -7.22 15.32 -23.94
C SER A 142 -8.72 15.48 -23.70
#